data_164c6611ccb9607e4a7aafceca94a02e
#
_entry.id   164c6611ccb9607e4a7aafceca94a02e
#
_cell.length_a   1.000
_cell.length_b   1.000
_cell.length_c   1.000
_cell.angle_alpha   90.00
_cell.angle_beta   90.00
_cell.angle_gamma   90.00
#
_symmetry.space_group_name_H-M   'P 1'
#
loop_
_entity.id
_entity.type
_entity.pdbx_description
1 polymer ?
#
loop_
_entity_poly.entity_id
_entity_poly.type
_entity_poly.pdbx_seq_one_letter_code
_entity_poly.pdbx_strand_id
1 'polypeptide(L)'
;RDLTGAVESLRTSLCINKNNIKARNLLGLVYFEMGEVVMALSEWVISKNLKPDRNVAEVYIKKVQDDPNRLELMNQAIKRFNISLRYAKEGAADMAVIQLKKVVTMNPKLIKAGLLLGLLLWKDGQTDRAGKCFQRVLKTDRNNTLAFRYLSELDGSLVNESEAKETAFKKKKKPVQASVTGHDVIIPPNSYKEPSNGIFTVLSILLGVVLGAALVWFLIVPSKISSL
;
A
#
# COMPACT_ATOMS: atom_id res chain seq x y z
N ARG A 1 -3.09 18.04 3.49
CA ARG A 1 -2.27 17.20 4.39
C ARG A 1 -1.43 16.28 3.53
N ASP A 2 -0.12 16.25 3.77
CA ASP A 2 0.83 15.32 3.17
C ASP A 2 1.19 14.27 4.23
N LEU A 3 0.39 13.21 4.32
CA LEU A 3 0.60 12.19 5.33
C LEU A 3 1.68 11.19 4.87
N THR A 4 1.71 10.85 3.58
CA THR A 4 2.73 9.94 3.02
C THR A 4 4.13 10.53 3.18
N GLY A 5 4.36 11.77 2.78
CA GLY A 5 5.67 12.43 2.94
C GLY A 5 6.07 12.60 4.41
N ALA A 6 5.09 12.87 5.29
CA ALA A 6 5.35 12.92 6.73
C ALA A 6 5.81 11.56 7.29
N VAL A 7 5.20 10.44 6.87
CA VAL A 7 5.63 9.09 7.27
C VAL A 7 7.07 8.84 6.84
N GLU A 8 7.43 9.15 5.59
CA GLU A 8 8.78 8.94 5.06
C GLU A 8 9.82 9.74 5.85
N SER A 9 9.57 11.03 6.06
CA SER A 9 10.47 11.92 6.81
C SER A 9 10.66 11.47 8.26
N LEU A 10 9.56 11.08 8.93
CA LEU A 10 9.62 10.63 10.32
C LEU A 10 10.31 9.26 10.45
N ARG A 11 10.09 8.35 9.50
CA ARG A 11 10.81 7.07 9.46
C ARG A 11 12.30 7.28 9.24
N THR A 12 12.70 8.17 8.33
CA THR A 12 14.10 8.54 8.11
C THR A 12 14.72 9.09 9.40
N SER A 13 14.01 9.98 10.11
CA SER A 13 14.45 10.48 11.41
C SER A 13 14.65 9.35 12.44
N LEU A 14 13.75 8.36 12.46
CA LEU A 14 13.84 7.20 13.35
C LEU A 14 14.91 6.19 12.93
N CYS A 15 15.28 6.13 11.65
CA CYS A 15 16.45 5.36 11.20
C CYS A 15 17.75 5.93 11.77
N ILE A 16 17.86 7.25 11.85
CA ILE A 16 19.03 7.94 12.42
C ILE A 16 19.04 7.83 13.95
N ASN A 17 17.89 8.11 14.58
CA ASN A 17 17.76 8.03 16.04
C ASN A 17 16.46 7.30 16.43
N LYS A 18 16.59 6.01 16.72
CA LYS A 18 15.47 5.13 17.11
C LYS A 18 14.78 5.56 18.41
N ASN A 19 15.47 6.31 19.26
CA ASN A 19 14.96 6.79 20.55
C ASN A 19 14.36 8.20 20.47
N ASN A 20 14.14 8.74 19.27
CA ASN A 20 13.50 10.04 19.12
C ASN A 20 12.01 9.97 19.46
N ILE A 21 11.70 10.29 20.72
CA ILE A 21 10.34 10.27 21.29
C ILE A 21 9.39 11.16 20.51
N LYS A 22 9.84 12.37 20.12
CA LYS A 22 9.00 13.34 19.40
C LYS A 22 8.62 12.80 18.01
N ALA A 23 9.58 12.23 17.29
CA ALA A 23 9.34 11.62 15.98
C ALA A 23 8.38 10.44 16.08
N ARG A 24 8.52 9.57 17.09
CA ARG A 24 7.59 8.44 17.31
C ARG A 24 6.18 8.91 17.61
N ASN A 25 6.03 9.87 18.53
CA ASN A 25 4.71 10.41 18.87
C ASN A 25 4.02 11.02 17.65
N LEU A 26 4.77 11.76 16.84
CA LEU A 26 4.23 12.37 15.62
C LEU A 26 3.92 11.31 14.55
N LEU A 27 4.77 10.29 14.39
CA LEU A 27 4.52 9.19 13.46
C LEU A 27 3.25 8.43 13.83
N GLY A 28 3.03 8.18 15.12
CA GLY A 28 1.78 7.60 15.62
C GLY A 28 0.55 8.44 15.25
N LEU A 29 0.63 9.78 15.40
CA LEU A 29 -0.45 10.68 14.97
C LEU A 29 -0.71 10.61 13.46
N VAL A 30 0.35 10.59 12.65
CA VAL A 30 0.21 10.47 11.20
C VAL A 30 -0.47 9.16 10.82
N TYR A 31 -0.04 8.03 11.41
CA TYR A 31 -0.70 6.74 11.18
C TYR A 31 -2.18 6.75 11.62
N PHE A 32 -2.49 7.39 12.74
CA PHE A 32 -3.86 7.51 13.20
C PHE A 32 -4.74 8.30 12.21
N GLU A 33 -4.21 9.40 11.65
CA GLU A 33 -4.90 10.18 10.63
C GLU A 33 -5.05 9.42 9.30
N MET A 34 -4.15 8.48 9.00
CA MET A 34 -4.25 7.56 7.86
C MET A 34 -5.20 6.38 8.11
N GLY A 35 -5.81 6.29 9.29
CA GLY A 35 -6.68 5.16 9.70
C GLY A 35 -5.90 3.89 10.11
N GLU A 36 -4.59 3.97 10.23
CA GLU A 36 -3.69 2.86 10.59
C GLU A 36 -3.53 2.77 12.12
N VAL A 37 -4.61 2.45 12.83
CA VAL A 37 -4.68 2.53 14.31
C VAL A 37 -3.67 1.61 14.99
N VAL A 38 -3.44 0.41 14.46
CA VAL A 38 -2.46 -0.53 15.02
C VAL A 38 -1.05 0.04 14.94
N MET A 39 -0.70 0.64 13.80
CA MET A 39 0.61 1.27 13.63
C MET A 39 0.77 2.49 14.56
N ALA A 40 -0.29 3.28 14.72
CA ALA A 40 -0.31 4.41 15.63
C ALA A 40 -0.07 3.97 17.09
N LEU A 41 -0.83 3.00 17.57
CA LEU A 41 -0.69 2.45 18.91
C LEU A 41 0.70 1.83 19.12
N SER A 42 1.26 1.12 18.13
CA SER A 42 2.59 0.56 18.22
C SER A 42 3.66 1.64 18.45
N GLU A 43 3.62 2.73 17.68
CA GLU A 43 4.59 3.83 17.86
C GLU A 43 4.43 4.52 19.22
N TRP A 44 3.20 4.73 19.69
CA TRP A 44 2.96 5.35 20.99
C TRP A 44 3.35 4.44 22.16
N VAL A 45 3.10 3.12 22.09
CA VAL A 45 3.55 2.15 23.10
C VAL A 45 5.07 2.11 23.16
N ILE A 46 5.76 2.04 22.02
CA ILE A 46 7.23 2.10 21.97
C ILE A 46 7.72 3.41 22.59
N SER A 47 7.10 4.55 22.24
CA SER A 47 7.44 5.85 22.78
C SER A 47 7.28 5.89 24.31
N LYS A 48 6.17 5.34 24.83
CA LYS A 48 5.91 5.29 26.26
C LYS A 48 6.92 4.40 27.02
N ASN A 49 7.32 3.27 26.41
CA ASN A 49 8.33 2.40 26.98
C ASN A 49 9.73 3.05 27.04
N LEU A 50 10.07 3.85 26.01
CA LEU A 50 11.33 4.59 25.98
C LEU A 50 11.36 5.78 26.97
N LYS A 51 10.22 6.42 27.21
CA LYS A 51 10.05 7.52 28.14
C LYS A 51 8.70 7.38 28.85
N PRO A 52 8.66 6.73 30.04
CA PRO A 52 7.43 6.49 30.77
C PRO A 52 6.77 7.76 31.31
N ASP A 53 7.61 8.72 31.77
CA ASP A 53 7.12 9.93 32.45
C ASP A 53 6.94 11.10 31.48
N ARG A 54 5.84 11.86 31.70
CA ARG A 54 5.52 13.10 30.96
C ARG A 54 5.56 12.91 29.45
N ASN A 55 5.04 11.76 28.97
CA ASN A 55 4.99 11.44 27.56
C ASN A 55 3.58 11.64 26.99
N VAL A 56 3.49 12.46 25.94
CA VAL A 56 2.22 12.76 25.25
C VAL A 56 1.58 11.49 24.63
N ALA A 57 2.37 10.44 24.34
CA ALA A 57 1.87 9.16 23.86
C ALA A 57 0.78 8.57 24.76
N GLU A 58 0.89 8.75 26.09
CA GLU A 58 -0.11 8.27 27.04
C GLU A 58 -1.49 8.92 26.81
N VAL A 59 -1.51 10.21 26.54
CA VAL A 59 -2.75 10.94 26.24
C VAL A 59 -3.41 10.40 24.97
N TYR A 60 -2.61 10.09 23.95
CA TYR A 60 -3.12 9.55 22.69
C TYR A 60 -3.63 8.12 22.83
N ILE A 61 -2.91 7.25 23.56
CA ILE A 61 -3.34 5.89 23.85
C ILE A 61 -4.67 5.92 24.60
N LYS A 62 -4.74 6.71 25.69
CA LYS A 62 -5.95 6.86 26.49
C LYS A 62 -7.13 7.33 25.64
N LYS A 63 -6.94 8.36 24.80
CA LYS A 63 -7.98 8.88 23.91
C LYS A 63 -8.54 7.82 22.93
N VAL A 64 -7.72 6.86 22.51
CA VAL A 64 -8.18 5.75 21.68
C VAL A 64 -8.95 4.71 22.50
N GLN A 65 -8.55 4.48 23.75
CA GLN A 65 -9.16 3.52 24.66
C GLN A 65 -10.46 4.02 25.32
N ASP A 66 -10.61 5.32 25.49
CA ASP A 66 -11.78 5.96 26.14
C ASP A 66 -13.09 5.80 25.31
N ASP A 67 -13.00 5.40 24.03
CA ASP A 67 -14.15 5.11 23.19
C ASP A 67 -14.15 3.63 22.74
N PRO A 68 -14.72 2.72 23.57
CA PRO A 68 -14.73 1.28 23.28
C PRO A 68 -15.47 0.94 21.99
N ASN A 69 -16.53 1.65 21.65
CA ASN A 69 -17.31 1.42 20.43
C ASN A 69 -16.47 1.74 19.19
N ARG A 70 -15.75 2.85 19.23
CA ARG A 70 -14.86 3.24 18.14
C ARG A 70 -13.69 2.29 18.00
N LEU A 71 -13.12 1.84 19.11
CA LEU A 71 -12.02 0.85 19.10
C LEU A 71 -12.50 -0.48 18.49
N GLU A 72 -13.69 -0.94 18.85
CA GLU A 72 -14.26 -2.17 18.28
C GLU A 72 -14.55 -2.02 16.77
N LEU A 73 -15.10 -0.89 16.32
CA LEU A 73 -15.28 -0.62 14.89
C LEU A 73 -13.96 -0.65 14.12
N MET A 74 -12.89 -0.06 14.68
CA MET A 74 -11.57 -0.08 14.08
C MET A 74 -11.00 -1.51 14.03
N ASN A 75 -11.17 -2.30 15.08
CA ASN A 75 -10.75 -3.69 15.14
C ASN A 75 -11.50 -4.54 14.09
N GLN A 76 -12.81 -4.38 13.97
CA GLN A 76 -13.60 -5.04 12.94
C GLN A 76 -13.18 -4.62 11.52
N ALA A 77 -12.89 -3.34 11.31
CA ALA A 77 -12.40 -2.85 10.03
C ALA A 77 -11.07 -3.53 9.64
N ILE A 78 -10.14 -3.69 10.58
CA ILE A 78 -8.85 -4.35 10.36
C ILE A 78 -9.06 -5.84 10.03
N LYS A 79 -9.87 -6.55 10.81
CA LYS A 79 -10.19 -7.97 10.55
C LYS A 79 -10.77 -8.14 9.14
N ARG A 80 -11.76 -7.32 8.77
CA ARG A 80 -12.37 -7.36 7.43
C ARG A 80 -11.40 -6.97 6.32
N PHE A 81 -10.52 -6.01 6.55
CA PHE A 81 -9.47 -5.65 5.60
C PHE A 81 -8.53 -6.83 5.34
N ASN A 82 -8.07 -7.52 6.37
CA ASN A 82 -7.23 -8.71 6.22
C ASN A 82 -7.94 -9.86 5.48
N ILE A 83 -9.25 -10.05 5.73
CA ILE A 83 -10.08 -11.00 4.98
C ILE A 83 -10.16 -10.57 3.50
N SER A 84 -10.37 -9.28 3.22
CA SER A 84 -10.44 -8.78 1.85
C SER A 84 -9.13 -8.94 1.09
N LEU A 85 -7.98 -8.74 1.76
CA LEU A 85 -6.67 -9.01 1.18
C LEU A 85 -6.50 -10.48 0.79
N ARG A 86 -6.99 -11.40 1.63
CA ARG A 86 -6.95 -12.84 1.32
C ARG A 86 -7.80 -13.13 0.10
N TYR A 87 -9.05 -12.68 0.05
CA TYR A 87 -9.92 -12.86 -1.12
C TYR A 87 -9.32 -12.26 -2.40
N ALA A 88 -8.70 -11.07 -2.30
CA ALA A 88 -8.04 -10.46 -3.46
C ALA A 88 -6.87 -11.29 -3.98
N LYS A 89 -6.09 -11.92 -3.08
CA LYS A 89 -4.97 -12.82 -3.43
C LYS A 89 -5.46 -14.14 -4.03
N GLU A 90 -6.57 -14.67 -3.55
CA GLU A 90 -7.21 -15.90 -4.02
C GLU A 90 -7.99 -15.69 -5.33
N GLY A 91 -8.05 -14.47 -5.86
CA GLY A 91 -8.77 -14.14 -7.08
C GLY A 91 -10.28 -13.91 -6.89
N ALA A 92 -10.81 -14.03 -5.67
CA ALA A 92 -12.22 -13.79 -5.33
C ALA A 92 -12.49 -12.28 -5.19
N ALA A 93 -12.36 -11.54 -6.30
CA ALA A 93 -12.44 -10.08 -6.33
C ALA A 93 -13.78 -9.55 -5.79
N ASP A 94 -14.90 -10.16 -6.15
CA ASP A 94 -16.23 -9.75 -5.70
C ASP A 94 -16.37 -9.80 -4.19
N MET A 95 -15.91 -10.90 -3.58
CA MET A 95 -15.91 -11.07 -2.13
C MET A 95 -15.01 -10.03 -1.43
N ALA A 96 -13.85 -9.75 -2.03
CA ALA A 96 -12.96 -8.69 -1.55
C ALA A 96 -13.63 -7.32 -1.59
N VAL A 97 -14.30 -6.96 -2.70
CA VAL A 97 -15.04 -5.70 -2.86
C VAL A 97 -16.16 -5.56 -1.83
N ILE A 98 -16.93 -6.63 -1.57
CA ILE A 98 -17.99 -6.62 -0.56
C ILE A 98 -17.42 -6.31 0.83
N GLN A 99 -16.31 -6.96 1.23
CA GLN A 99 -15.68 -6.70 2.51
C GLN A 99 -15.09 -5.28 2.57
N LEU A 100 -14.41 -4.84 1.51
CA LEU A 100 -13.79 -3.50 1.46
C LEU A 100 -14.82 -2.37 1.54
N LYS A 101 -16.00 -2.52 0.93
CA LYS A 101 -17.09 -1.53 1.09
C LYS A 101 -17.48 -1.38 2.56
N LYS A 102 -17.55 -2.48 3.31
CA LYS A 102 -17.81 -2.43 4.76
C LYS A 102 -16.65 -1.78 5.52
N VAL A 103 -15.39 -2.09 5.13
CA VAL A 103 -14.20 -1.48 5.74
C VAL A 103 -14.19 0.04 5.59
N VAL A 104 -14.41 0.56 4.39
CA VAL A 104 -14.38 2.02 4.14
C VAL A 104 -15.57 2.75 4.77
N THR A 105 -16.64 2.04 5.13
CA THR A 105 -17.74 2.60 5.94
C THR A 105 -17.37 2.67 7.41
N MET A 106 -16.73 1.64 7.97
CA MET A 106 -16.29 1.57 9.37
C MET A 106 -15.11 2.51 9.64
N ASN A 107 -14.14 2.56 8.71
CA ASN A 107 -12.95 3.39 8.81
C ASN A 107 -12.68 4.13 7.48
N PRO A 108 -13.34 5.28 7.25
CA PRO A 108 -13.21 6.03 6.00
C PRO A 108 -11.82 6.59 5.74
N LYS A 109 -11.00 6.72 6.79
CA LYS A 109 -9.62 7.21 6.70
C LYS A 109 -8.61 6.14 6.29
N LEU A 110 -8.98 4.85 6.29
CA LEU A 110 -8.05 3.77 5.96
C LEU A 110 -7.66 3.81 4.48
N ILE A 111 -6.55 4.49 4.21
CA ILE A 111 -6.01 4.74 2.86
C ILE A 111 -5.85 3.44 2.09
N LYS A 112 -5.24 2.42 2.71
CA LYS A 112 -5.01 1.12 2.07
C LYS A 112 -6.30 0.45 1.59
N ALA A 113 -7.38 0.56 2.35
CA ALA A 113 -8.68 0.01 1.97
C ALA A 113 -9.28 0.78 0.78
N GLY A 114 -9.17 2.10 0.78
CA GLY A 114 -9.61 2.93 -0.34
C GLY A 114 -8.88 2.63 -1.64
N LEU A 115 -7.54 2.50 -1.57
CA LEU A 115 -6.72 2.14 -2.73
C LEU A 115 -7.05 0.75 -3.26
N LEU A 116 -7.12 -0.26 -2.39
CA LEU A 116 -7.43 -1.63 -2.80
C LEU A 116 -8.83 -1.75 -3.39
N LEU A 117 -9.83 -1.08 -2.79
CA LEU A 117 -11.19 -1.04 -3.33
C LEU A 117 -11.21 -0.39 -4.73
N GLY A 118 -10.51 0.73 -4.89
CA GLY A 118 -10.40 1.40 -6.18
C GLY A 118 -9.78 0.52 -7.26
N LEU A 119 -8.68 -0.18 -6.95
CA LEU A 119 -8.02 -1.09 -7.87
C LEU A 119 -8.90 -2.27 -8.30
N LEU A 120 -9.62 -2.88 -7.34
CA LEU A 120 -10.52 -3.99 -7.65
C LEU A 120 -11.71 -3.54 -8.50
N LEU A 121 -12.28 -2.38 -8.21
CA LEU A 121 -13.35 -1.78 -9.02
C LEU A 121 -12.86 -1.42 -10.43
N TRP A 122 -11.63 -0.92 -10.55
CA TRP A 122 -11.03 -0.62 -11.85
C TRP A 122 -10.81 -1.89 -12.68
N LYS A 123 -10.27 -2.94 -12.06
CA LYS A 123 -10.12 -4.25 -12.69
C LYS A 123 -11.45 -4.82 -13.19
N ASP A 124 -12.54 -4.53 -12.49
CA ASP A 124 -13.92 -4.94 -12.85
C ASP A 124 -14.59 -4.00 -13.88
N GLY A 125 -13.85 -3.03 -14.45
CA GLY A 125 -14.37 -2.07 -15.42
C GLY A 125 -15.23 -0.93 -14.83
N GLN A 126 -15.38 -0.86 -13.49
CA GLN A 126 -16.15 0.17 -12.80
C GLN A 126 -15.32 1.45 -12.59
N THR A 127 -14.87 2.07 -13.68
CA THR A 127 -13.91 3.20 -13.71
C THR A 127 -14.37 4.40 -12.89
N ASP A 128 -15.63 4.83 -13.02
CA ASP A 128 -16.19 5.96 -12.25
C ASP A 128 -16.15 5.73 -10.74
N ARG A 129 -16.44 4.50 -10.31
CA ARG A 129 -16.41 4.13 -8.89
C ARG A 129 -14.98 4.03 -8.37
N ALA A 130 -14.08 3.51 -9.17
CA ALA A 130 -12.65 3.46 -8.87
C ALA A 130 -12.09 4.88 -8.67
N GLY A 131 -12.36 5.80 -9.60
CA GLY A 131 -11.97 7.20 -9.51
C GLY A 131 -12.46 7.87 -8.23
N LYS A 132 -13.72 7.65 -7.84
CA LYS A 132 -14.26 8.16 -6.56
C LYS A 132 -13.53 7.59 -5.33
N CYS A 133 -13.06 6.35 -5.37
CA CYS A 133 -12.26 5.77 -4.29
C CYS A 133 -10.90 6.46 -4.19
N PHE A 134 -10.19 6.67 -5.30
CA PHE A 134 -8.89 7.35 -5.31
C PHE A 134 -9.01 8.82 -4.91
N GLN A 135 -10.04 9.52 -5.38
CA GLN A 135 -10.32 10.89 -4.95
C GLN A 135 -10.58 11.00 -3.44
N ARG A 136 -11.27 10.01 -2.84
CA ARG A 136 -11.48 9.94 -1.39
C ARG A 136 -10.16 9.75 -0.64
N VAL A 137 -9.26 8.94 -1.16
CA VAL A 137 -7.90 8.80 -0.61
C VAL A 137 -7.17 10.14 -0.61
N LEU A 138 -7.23 10.89 -1.71
CA LEU A 138 -6.61 12.22 -1.83
C LEU A 138 -7.23 13.28 -0.90
N LYS A 139 -8.49 13.12 -0.48
CA LYS A 139 -9.07 13.99 0.56
C LYS A 139 -8.41 13.76 1.93
N THR A 140 -7.99 12.53 2.21
CA THR A 140 -7.30 12.18 3.46
C THR A 140 -5.82 12.52 3.39
N ASP A 141 -5.16 12.14 2.30
CA ASP A 141 -3.73 12.32 2.04
C ASP A 141 -3.53 12.93 0.65
N ARG A 142 -3.31 14.26 0.60
CA ARG A 142 -3.26 15.03 -0.65
C ARG A 142 -2.13 14.61 -1.59
N ASN A 143 -1.02 14.16 -1.05
CA ASN A 143 0.17 13.80 -1.82
C ASN A 143 0.34 12.28 -1.93
N ASN A 144 -0.74 11.52 -1.84
CA ASN A 144 -0.68 10.08 -2.01
C ASN A 144 -0.32 9.74 -3.47
N THR A 145 0.94 9.36 -3.68
CA THR A 145 1.52 9.09 -5.01
C THR A 145 0.79 7.98 -5.76
N LEU A 146 0.33 6.93 -5.04
CA LEU A 146 -0.41 5.83 -5.65
C LEU A 146 -1.79 6.28 -6.14
N ALA A 147 -2.51 7.06 -5.34
CA ALA A 147 -3.82 7.55 -5.72
C ALA A 147 -3.74 8.50 -6.92
N PHE A 148 -2.72 9.37 -6.97
CA PHE A 148 -2.48 10.23 -8.13
C PHE A 148 -2.17 9.42 -9.38
N ARG A 149 -1.25 8.45 -9.27
CA ARG A 149 -0.89 7.58 -10.39
C ARG A 149 -2.10 6.85 -10.95
N TYR A 150 -2.90 6.21 -10.09
CA TYR A 150 -4.09 5.48 -10.53
C TYR A 150 -5.16 6.38 -11.15
N LEU A 151 -5.33 7.60 -10.67
CA LEU A 151 -6.24 8.57 -11.29
C LEU A 151 -5.74 8.98 -12.67
N SER A 152 -4.46 9.31 -12.83
CA SER A 152 -3.91 9.70 -14.12
C SER A 152 -3.92 8.56 -15.15
N GLU A 153 -3.66 7.32 -14.71
CA GLU A 153 -3.77 6.14 -15.57
C GLU A 153 -5.23 5.87 -15.98
N LEU A 154 -6.18 6.10 -15.07
CA LEU A 154 -7.61 5.93 -15.32
C LEU A 154 -8.13 7.00 -16.29
N ASP A 155 -7.73 8.27 -16.13
CA ASP A 155 -8.05 9.35 -17.06
C ASP A 155 -7.42 9.11 -18.43
N GLY A 156 -6.16 8.65 -18.50
CA GLY A 156 -5.48 8.26 -19.72
C GLY A 156 -6.15 7.08 -20.44
N SER A 157 -6.69 6.12 -19.71
CA SER A 157 -7.44 5.00 -20.28
C SER A 157 -8.79 5.44 -20.87
N LEU A 158 -9.47 6.38 -20.21
CA LEU A 158 -10.73 6.96 -20.70
C LEU A 158 -10.52 7.77 -21.99
N VAL A 159 -9.41 8.50 -22.10
CA VAL A 159 -9.05 9.23 -23.33
C VAL A 159 -8.82 8.26 -24.48
N ASN A 160 -8.05 7.18 -24.25
CA ASN A 160 -7.79 6.16 -25.26
C ASN A 160 -9.06 5.41 -25.68
N GLU A 161 -9.99 5.12 -24.77
CA GLU A 161 -11.30 4.52 -25.11
C GLU A 161 -12.20 5.50 -25.87
N SER A 162 -12.19 6.79 -25.55
CA SER A 162 -12.95 7.80 -26.26
C SER A 162 -12.40 8.03 -27.67
N GLU A 163 -11.08 8.07 -27.85
CA GLU A 163 -10.42 8.15 -29.15
C GLU A 163 -10.67 6.90 -30.00
N ALA A 164 -10.64 5.70 -29.39
CA ALA A 164 -10.98 4.46 -30.08
C ALA A 164 -12.44 4.44 -30.56
N LYS A 165 -13.38 4.97 -29.77
CA LYS A 165 -14.79 5.12 -30.17
C LYS A 165 -14.99 6.21 -31.22
N GLU A 166 -14.27 7.33 -31.13
CA GLU A 166 -14.30 8.39 -32.16
C GLU A 166 -13.66 7.96 -33.50
N THR A 167 -12.57 7.18 -33.45
CA THR A 167 -11.92 6.63 -34.66
C THR A 167 -12.79 5.59 -35.36
N ALA A 168 -13.58 4.80 -34.61
CA ALA A 168 -14.58 3.89 -35.17
C ALA A 168 -15.73 4.65 -35.89
N PHE A 169 -16.09 5.86 -35.46
CA PHE A 169 -17.11 6.72 -36.08
C PHE A 169 -16.58 7.55 -37.27
N LYS A 170 -15.24 7.84 -37.28
CA LYS A 170 -14.59 8.69 -38.32
C LYS A 170 -14.02 7.96 -39.53
N LYS A 171 -14.25 6.64 -39.71
CA LYS A 171 -13.86 5.95 -40.97
C LYS A 171 -14.67 6.30 -42.21
N LYS A 172 -15.28 7.48 -42.22
CA LYS A 172 -15.92 8.07 -43.42
C LYS A 172 -15.64 9.57 -43.57
N LYS A 173 -14.37 10.03 -43.62
CA LYS A 173 -13.97 11.24 -44.36
C LYS A 173 -12.45 11.37 -44.43
N LYS A 174 -11.96 11.68 -45.63
CA LYS A 174 -10.55 11.77 -46.05
C LYS A 174 -9.80 13.00 -45.49
N PRO A 175 -8.47 13.08 -45.63
CA PRO A 175 -7.57 13.82 -44.77
C PRO A 175 -7.32 15.26 -45.20
N VAL A 176 -7.05 16.14 -44.26
CA VAL A 176 -6.36 17.42 -44.52
C VAL A 176 -5.16 17.49 -43.58
N GLN A 177 -4.00 17.74 -44.23
CA GLN A 177 -2.71 17.99 -43.59
C GLN A 177 -2.72 19.31 -42.80
N ALA A 178 -2.10 19.33 -41.64
CA ALA A 178 -1.60 20.57 -41.06
C ALA A 178 -0.35 20.32 -40.23
N SER A 179 0.56 21.21 -40.45
CA SER A 179 1.98 21.27 -40.13
C SER A 179 2.31 21.48 -38.67
N VAL A 180 3.51 20.94 -38.33
CA VAL A 180 4.23 21.07 -37.07
C VAL A 180 4.78 22.49 -36.88
N THR A 181 4.66 23.03 -35.66
CA THR A 181 5.70 23.88 -35.02
C THR A 181 5.44 24.01 -33.52
N GLY A 182 6.51 23.87 -32.70
CA GLY A 182 6.53 24.33 -31.31
C GLY A 182 7.20 23.38 -30.36
N HIS A 183 8.40 23.72 -29.97
CA HIS A 183 9.24 23.09 -28.92
C HIS A 183 8.51 22.94 -27.58
N ASP A 184 8.41 21.70 -27.09
CA ASP A 184 8.37 21.44 -25.66
C ASP A 184 9.14 20.13 -25.37
N VAL A 185 10.21 20.26 -24.58
CA VAL A 185 11.04 19.16 -24.15
C VAL A 185 10.29 18.33 -23.13
N ILE A 186 9.72 17.23 -23.55
CA ILE A 186 9.13 16.23 -22.67
C ILE A 186 10.28 15.38 -22.13
N ILE A 187 10.61 15.55 -20.85
CA ILE A 187 11.50 14.64 -20.11
C ILE A 187 10.73 13.33 -19.91
N PRO A 188 11.19 12.19 -20.46
CA PRO A 188 10.51 10.91 -20.22
C PRO A 188 10.65 10.51 -18.75
N PRO A 189 9.59 10.01 -18.09
CA PRO A 189 9.70 9.46 -16.76
C PRO A 189 10.63 8.25 -16.82
N ASN A 190 11.66 8.23 -15.97
CA ASN A 190 12.57 7.11 -15.77
C ASN A 190 11.76 5.82 -15.64
N SER A 191 11.86 4.96 -16.64
CA SER A 191 11.39 3.59 -16.56
C SER A 191 12.32 2.84 -15.60
N TYR A 192 11.88 2.68 -14.37
CA TYR A 192 12.51 1.78 -13.43
C TYR A 192 12.27 0.36 -13.97
N LYS A 193 13.25 -0.18 -14.69
CA LYS A 193 13.33 -1.61 -14.96
C LYS A 193 13.69 -2.28 -13.63
N GLU A 194 12.73 -2.94 -13.02
CA GLU A 194 13.07 -3.92 -11.99
C GLU A 194 14.02 -4.95 -12.60
N PRO A 195 15.21 -5.17 -12.00
CA PRO A 195 16.06 -6.26 -12.43
C PRO A 195 15.28 -7.55 -12.19
N SER A 196 15.07 -8.36 -13.23
CA SER A 196 14.47 -9.68 -13.13
C SER A 196 15.43 -10.60 -12.38
N ASN A 197 15.29 -10.64 -11.07
CA ASN A 197 16.13 -11.45 -10.17
C ASN A 197 15.79 -12.96 -10.20
N GLY A 198 15.17 -13.45 -11.26
CA GLY A 198 14.83 -14.88 -11.40
C GLY A 198 16.03 -15.80 -11.26
N ILE A 199 17.20 -15.39 -11.75
CA ILE A 199 18.44 -16.19 -11.66
C ILE A 199 18.97 -16.23 -10.22
N PHE A 200 18.92 -15.13 -9.47
CA PHE A 200 19.34 -15.09 -8.06
C PHE A 200 18.43 -15.89 -7.15
N THR A 201 17.13 -15.95 -7.43
CA THR A 201 16.18 -16.75 -6.66
C THR A 201 16.42 -18.25 -6.86
N VAL A 202 16.66 -18.68 -8.09
CA VAL A 202 17.00 -20.08 -8.40
C VAL A 202 18.34 -20.47 -7.79
N LEU A 203 19.34 -19.58 -7.85
CA LEU A 203 20.67 -19.82 -7.28
C LEU A 203 20.62 -19.94 -5.74
N SER A 204 19.82 -19.12 -5.06
CA SER A 204 19.65 -19.18 -3.60
C SER A 204 18.92 -20.45 -3.14
N ILE A 205 17.94 -20.94 -3.91
CA ILE A 205 17.26 -22.21 -3.64
C ILE A 205 18.23 -23.40 -3.81
N LEU A 206 19.03 -23.42 -4.89
CA LEU A 206 20.05 -24.45 -5.10
C LEU A 206 21.10 -24.45 -3.99
N LEU A 207 21.56 -23.27 -3.57
CA LEU A 207 22.53 -23.16 -2.46
C LEU A 207 21.92 -23.68 -1.15
N GLY A 208 20.65 -23.39 -0.86
CA GLY A 208 19.94 -23.89 0.33
C GLY A 208 19.81 -25.42 0.34
N VAL A 209 19.52 -26.04 -0.81
CA VAL A 209 19.44 -27.51 -0.94
C VAL A 209 20.79 -28.17 -0.71
N VAL A 210 21.88 -27.61 -1.29
CA VAL A 210 23.25 -28.14 -1.11
C VAL A 210 23.69 -28.04 0.35
N LEU A 211 23.45 -26.90 1.01
CA LEU A 211 23.78 -26.74 2.42
C LEU A 211 22.93 -27.66 3.33
N GLY A 212 21.65 -27.83 3.02
CA GLY A 212 20.78 -28.76 3.76
C GLY A 212 21.24 -30.22 3.61
N ALA A 213 21.61 -30.66 2.42
CA ALA A 213 22.15 -32.00 2.17
C ALA A 213 23.48 -32.22 2.88
N ALA A 214 24.36 -31.22 2.90
CA ALA A 214 25.65 -31.29 3.60
C ALA A 214 25.47 -31.41 5.13
N LEU A 215 24.51 -30.68 5.71
CA LEU A 215 24.18 -30.76 7.13
C LEU A 215 23.61 -32.13 7.52
N VAL A 216 22.71 -32.67 6.70
CA VAL A 216 22.15 -34.02 6.91
C VAL A 216 23.25 -35.05 6.82
N TRP A 217 24.15 -34.96 5.84
CA TRP A 217 25.29 -35.88 5.71
C TRP A 217 26.23 -35.81 6.90
N PHE A 218 26.56 -34.61 7.37
CA PHE A 218 27.54 -34.43 8.45
C PHE A 218 26.98 -34.78 9.86
N LEU A 219 25.66 -34.57 10.10
CA LEU A 219 25.04 -34.82 11.39
C LEU A 219 24.43 -36.22 11.53
N ILE A 220 23.90 -36.81 10.47
CA ILE A 220 23.16 -38.08 10.55
C ILE A 220 24.04 -39.29 10.17
N VAL A 221 24.94 -39.14 9.19
CA VAL A 221 25.78 -40.24 8.76
C VAL A 221 26.81 -40.69 9.81
N PRO A 222 27.53 -39.80 10.54
CA PRO A 222 28.46 -40.22 11.58
C PRO A 222 27.78 -40.89 12.77
N SER A 223 26.56 -40.52 13.12
CA SER A 223 25.83 -41.10 14.24
C SER A 223 25.36 -42.54 13.97
N LYS A 224 25.25 -42.97 12.70
CA LYS A 224 24.93 -44.36 12.35
C LYS A 224 26.14 -45.26 12.24
N ILE A 225 27.35 -44.69 12.03
CA ILE A 225 28.58 -45.49 11.97
C ILE A 225 29.14 -45.85 13.36
N SER A 226 28.76 -45.07 14.41
CA SER A 226 29.17 -45.38 15.78
C SER A 226 28.26 -46.36 16.54
N SER A 227 27.20 -46.88 15.88
CA SER A 227 26.26 -47.87 16.45
C SER A 227 26.28 -49.24 15.75
N LEU A 228 27.32 -49.54 15.00
CA LEU A 228 27.73 -50.87 14.51
C LEU A 228 29.08 -51.22 15.11
#